data_20429f064dbf6d282908acb7e06601e0
#
_entry.id   20429f064dbf6d282908acb7e06601e0
#
_cell.length_a   1.000
_cell.length_b   1.000
_cell.length_c   1.000
_cell.angle_alpha   90.00
_cell.angle_beta   90.00
_cell.angle_gamma   90.00
#
_symmetry.space_group_name_H-M   'P 1'
#
loop_
_entity.id
_entity.type
_entity.pdbx_description
1 polymer ?
#
loop_
_entity_poly.entity_id
_entity_poly.type
_entity_poly.pdbx_seq_one_letter_code
_entity_poly.pdbx_strand_id
1 'polypeptide(L)'
;MGGQGAGKSTFFRLLAVKDEWFSDDLRRLDDDNVYRKLQGHWIIEMSEMIATANAKSIEEIKSFLSKQKETYKVPYETHPADRLRQCVFAGTTNRQDFLPRDRTGNRRFIPVPVNAELAEVHILDDEAESRAYIAQLWAEAMTIYNSGNYKLAFSPAMQETLQVHQQDFMQ
;
A
#
# COMPACT_ATOMS: atom_id res chain seq x y z
N MET A 1 -3.98 -3.00 9.24
CA MET A 1 -4.35 -4.29 9.83
C MET A 1 -5.51 -4.09 10.78
N GLY A 2 -6.29 -5.14 11.08
CA GLY A 2 -7.48 -5.04 11.94
C GLY A 2 -8.45 -6.19 11.68
N GLY A 3 -9.55 -6.25 12.42
CA GLY A 3 -10.56 -7.30 12.31
C GLY A 3 -11.13 -7.46 10.89
N GLN A 4 -11.74 -8.61 10.65
CA GLN A 4 -12.48 -8.84 9.41
C GLN A 4 -13.70 -7.90 9.37
N GLY A 5 -14.01 -7.36 8.19
CA GLY A 5 -15.13 -6.41 8.06
C GLY A 5 -14.84 -4.97 8.47
N ALA A 6 -13.62 -4.65 8.91
CA ALA A 6 -13.23 -3.29 9.31
C ALA A 6 -13.06 -2.27 8.15
N GLY A 7 -13.47 -2.60 6.93
CA GLY A 7 -13.43 -1.69 5.79
C GLY A 7 -12.04 -1.41 5.19
N LYS A 8 -11.01 -2.20 5.52
CA LYS A 8 -9.63 -1.96 5.09
C LYS A 8 -9.46 -1.84 3.58
N SER A 9 -9.92 -2.85 2.83
CA SER A 9 -9.85 -2.85 1.35
C SER A 9 -10.75 -1.77 0.74
N THR A 10 -11.93 -1.55 1.33
CA THR A 10 -12.83 -0.47 0.92
C THR A 10 -12.18 0.89 1.06
N PHE A 11 -11.45 1.13 2.17
CA PHE A 11 -10.71 2.37 2.37
C PHE A 11 -9.71 2.62 1.23
N PHE A 12 -8.90 1.63 0.85
CA PHE A 12 -7.93 1.79 -0.24
C PHE A 12 -8.61 1.97 -1.60
N ARG A 13 -9.73 1.27 -1.85
CA ARG A 13 -10.52 1.46 -3.07
C ARG A 13 -11.05 2.90 -3.16
N LEU A 14 -11.62 3.43 -2.10
CA LEU A 14 -12.13 4.79 -2.06
C LEU A 14 -10.98 5.83 -2.15
N LEU A 15 -9.85 5.56 -1.50
CA LEU A 15 -8.67 6.42 -1.57
C LEU A 15 -8.11 6.55 -2.99
N ALA A 16 -8.30 5.54 -3.84
CA ALA A 16 -7.95 5.60 -5.25
C ALA A 16 -8.86 6.55 -6.06
N VAL A 17 -9.93 7.10 -5.48
CA VAL A 17 -10.91 8.03 -6.05
C VAL A 17 -11.81 7.36 -7.08
N LYS A 18 -11.24 6.70 -8.09
CA LYS A 18 -11.97 5.92 -9.10
C LYS A 18 -11.67 4.44 -8.91
N ASP A 19 -12.70 3.62 -9.04
CA ASP A 19 -12.57 2.17 -8.88
C ASP A 19 -11.59 1.57 -9.90
N GLU A 20 -11.50 2.13 -11.10
CA GLU A 20 -10.55 1.73 -12.15
C GLU A 20 -9.08 2.02 -11.80
N TRP A 21 -8.81 2.88 -10.81
CA TRP A 21 -7.46 3.20 -10.32
C TRP A 21 -7.03 2.36 -9.12
N PHE A 22 -7.90 1.48 -8.67
CA PHE A 22 -7.63 0.50 -7.63
C PHE A 22 -7.49 -0.90 -8.21
N SER A 23 -6.59 -1.71 -7.65
CA SER A 23 -6.48 -3.13 -7.97
C SER A 23 -6.18 -3.94 -6.71
N ASP A 24 -6.88 -5.05 -6.52
CA ASP A 24 -6.64 -6.08 -5.51
C ASP A 24 -6.20 -7.42 -6.13
N ASP A 25 -5.84 -7.41 -7.42
CA ASP A 25 -5.48 -8.64 -8.17
C ASP A 25 -3.99 -9.01 -8.06
N LEU A 26 -3.20 -8.31 -7.27
CA LEU A 26 -1.79 -8.65 -7.06
C LEU A 26 -1.63 -9.71 -5.97
N ARG A 27 -1.77 -10.98 -6.36
CA ARG A 27 -1.69 -12.13 -5.45
C ARG A 27 -0.33 -12.82 -5.43
N ARG A 28 0.47 -12.64 -6.49
CA ARG A 28 1.78 -13.30 -6.69
C ARG A 28 2.73 -12.36 -7.41
N LEU A 29 4.00 -12.40 -7.03
CA LEU A 29 5.06 -11.58 -7.64
C LEU A 29 5.84 -12.31 -8.72
N ASP A 30 5.70 -13.62 -8.83
CA ASP A 30 6.34 -14.49 -9.81
C ASP A 30 5.53 -14.69 -11.10
N ASP A 31 4.45 -13.92 -11.29
CA ASP A 31 3.65 -13.89 -12.51
C ASP A 31 4.38 -13.06 -13.59
N ASP A 32 4.61 -13.65 -14.76
CA ASP A 32 5.22 -12.96 -15.93
C ASP A 32 4.46 -11.70 -16.34
N ASN A 33 3.19 -11.59 -15.97
CA ASN A 33 2.32 -10.44 -16.26
C ASN A 33 2.20 -9.46 -15.09
N VAL A 34 2.94 -9.67 -13.99
CA VAL A 34 2.84 -8.81 -12.80
C VAL A 34 2.94 -7.32 -13.15
N TYR A 35 3.84 -6.98 -14.05
CA TYR A 35 4.08 -5.58 -14.45
C TYR A 35 2.90 -4.94 -15.19
N ARG A 36 2.11 -5.75 -15.92
CA ARG A 36 0.90 -5.26 -16.58
C ARG A 36 -0.21 -4.94 -15.58
N LYS A 37 -0.27 -5.69 -14.49
CA LYS A 37 -1.23 -5.46 -13.40
C LYS A 37 -0.96 -4.17 -12.62
N LEU A 38 0.23 -3.58 -12.78
CA LEU A 38 0.55 -2.29 -12.17
C LEU A 38 0.06 -1.10 -12.99
N GLN A 39 -0.23 -1.30 -14.27
CA GLN A 39 -0.53 -0.20 -15.19
C GLN A 39 -1.95 0.32 -15.03
N GLY A 40 -2.06 1.64 -15.02
CA GLY A 40 -3.35 2.33 -14.91
C GLY A 40 -3.89 2.40 -13.47
N HIS A 41 -3.23 1.78 -12.50
CA HIS A 41 -3.67 1.78 -11.12
C HIS A 41 -2.80 2.72 -10.27
N TRP A 42 -3.44 3.44 -9.36
CA TRP A 42 -2.75 4.30 -8.38
C TRP A 42 -2.47 3.55 -7.09
N ILE A 43 -3.43 2.74 -6.64
CA ILE A 43 -3.32 1.96 -5.41
C ILE A 43 -3.50 0.49 -5.73
N ILE A 44 -2.54 -0.32 -5.31
CA ILE A 44 -2.55 -1.76 -5.49
C ILE A 44 -2.52 -2.43 -4.12
N GLU A 45 -3.56 -3.19 -3.84
CA GLU A 45 -3.67 -3.93 -2.60
C GLU A 45 -3.01 -5.31 -2.72
N MET A 46 -2.17 -5.61 -1.74
CA MET A 46 -1.54 -6.92 -1.54
C MET A 46 -2.17 -7.59 -0.31
N SER A 47 -3.35 -8.17 -0.52
CA SER A 47 -4.13 -8.80 0.56
C SER A 47 -3.42 -10.04 1.11
N GLU A 48 -3.22 -10.09 2.44
CA GLU A 48 -2.59 -11.20 3.19
C GLU A 48 -1.21 -11.65 2.70
N MET A 49 -0.64 -11.02 1.66
CA MET A 49 0.61 -11.45 1.03
C MET A 49 1.79 -11.39 2.00
N ILE A 50 1.89 -10.32 2.80
CA ILE A 50 2.99 -10.15 3.76
C ILE A 50 2.83 -11.12 4.93
N ALA A 51 1.61 -11.27 5.43
CA ALA A 51 1.31 -12.09 6.59
C ALA A 51 1.53 -13.60 6.36
N THR A 52 1.49 -14.04 5.11
CA THR A 52 1.69 -15.44 4.71
C THR A 52 3.07 -15.71 4.10
N ALA A 53 3.89 -14.68 3.93
CA ALA A 53 5.19 -14.80 3.29
C ALA A 53 6.23 -15.44 4.23
N ASN A 54 7.04 -16.33 3.68
CA ASN A 54 8.24 -16.83 4.34
C ASN A 54 9.42 -15.85 4.17
N ALA A 55 10.55 -16.10 4.82
CA ALA A 55 11.70 -15.19 4.79
C ALA A 55 12.19 -14.86 3.35
N LYS A 56 12.21 -15.85 2.45
CA LYS A 56 12.60 -15.64 1.05
C LYS A 56 11.59 -14.75 0.33
N SER A 57 10.30 -15.03 0.49
CA SER A 57 9.22 -14.23 -0.12
C SER A 57 9.22 -12.79 0.39
N ILE A 58 9.58 -12.55 1.65
CA ILE A 58 9.72 -11.20 2.20
C ILE A 58 10.81 -10.40 1.49
N GLU A 59 11.96 -11.00 1.21
CA GLU A 59 13.03 -10.31 0.47
C GLU A 59 12.61 -10.02 -0.98
N GLU A 60 11.88 -10.94 -1.61
CA GLU A 60 11.30 -10.72 -2.94
C GLU A 60 10.29 -9.56 -2.92
N ILE A 61 9.40 -9.50 -1.91
CA ILE A 61 8.46 -8.40 -1.72
C ILE A 61 9.23 -7.08 -1.51
N LYS A 62 10.23 -7.04 -0.65
CA LYS A 62 11.04 -5.84 -0.41
C LYS A 62 11.76 -5.37 -1.68
N SER A 63 12.33 -6.29 -2.43
CA SER A 63 12.95 -6.00 -3.72
C SER A 63 11.93 -5.43 -4.70
N PHE A 64 10.77 -6.06 -4.81
CA PHE A 64 9.68 -5.61 -5.66
C PHE A 64 9.19 -4.22 -5.29
N LEU A 65 8.95 -3.94 -4.01
CA LEU A 65 8.50 -2.64 -3.52
C LEU A 65 9.52 -1.51 -3.79
N SER A 66 10.82 -1.85 -3.86
CA SER A 66 11.88 -0.86 -4.05
C SER A 66 12.13 -0.46 -5.50
N LYS A 67 11.53 -1.16 -6.46
CA LYS A 67 11.69 -0.84 -7.87
C LYS A 67 11.00 0.47 -8.21
N GLN A 68 11.68 1.29 -8.99
CA GLN A 68 11.17 2.59 -9.47
C GLN A 68 10.65 2.49 -10.91
N LYS A 69 11.12 1.51 -11.66
CA LYS A 69 10.72 1.26 -13.05
C LYS A 69 10.66 -0.22 -13.33
N GLU A 70 9.87 -0.57 -14.32
CA GLU A 70 9.75 -1.91 -14.87
C GLU A 70 10.16 -1.91 -16.34
N THR A 71 10.92 -2.93 -16.74
CA THR A 71 11.33 -3.11 -18.14
C THR A 71 10.58 -4.29 -18.72
N TYR A 72 9.62 -4.05 -19.59
CA TYR A 72 8.84 -5.10 -20.24
C TYR A 72 8.36 -4.69 -21.62
N LYS A 73 7.97 -5.71 -22.41
CA LYS A 73 7.43 -5.55 -23.74
C LYS A 73 5.89 -5.66 -23.72
N VAL A 74 5.24 -4.66 -24.25
CA VAL A 74 3.78 -4.73 -24.51
C VAL A 74 3.54 -5.49 -25.82
N PRO A 75 2.42 -6.22 -25.96
CA PRO A 75 2.05 -6.82 -27.24
C PRO A 75 2.12 -5.79 -28.38
N TYR A 76 2.67 -6.21 -29.51
CA TYR A 76 2.87 -5.39 -30.72
C TYR A 76 4.03 -4.37 -30.64
N GLU A 77 4.68 -4.17 -29.51
CA GLU A 77 5.93 -3.40 -29.48
C GLU A 77 7.10 -4.23 -30.02
N THR A 78 8.06 -3.58 -30.69
CA THR A 78 9.24 -4.29 -31.25
C THR A 78 10.24 -4.63 -30.15
N HIS A 79 10.43 -3.74 -29.17
CA HIS A 79 11.43 -3.88 -28.12
C HIS A 79 10.81 -3.64 -26.73
N PRO A 80 11.39 -4.21 -25.66
CA PRO A 80 11.08 -3.83 -24.30
C PRO A 80 11.39 -2.36 -24.05
N ALA A 81 10.59 -1.69 -23.24
CA ALA A 81 10.81 -0.30 -22.83
C ALA A 81 10.75 -0.15 -21.31
N ASP A 82 11.51 0.81 -20.80
CA ASP A 82 11.44 1.21 -19.40
C ASP A 82 10.17 1.99 -19.12
N ARG A 83 9.43 1.58 -18.10
CA ARG A 83 8.19 2.24 -17.65
C ARG A 83 8.31 2.58 -16.19
N LEU A 84 8.22 3.85 -15.87
CA LEU A 84 8.24 4.33 -14.50
C LEU A 84 7.01 3.79 -13.75
N ARG A 85 7.23 3.40 -12.51
CA ARG A 85 6.16 2.96 -11.62
C ARG A 85 5.34 4.18 -11.17
N GLN A 86 4.02 4.11 -11.31
CA GLN A 86 3.09 5.20 -10.98
C GLN A 86 2.07 4.79 -9.91
N CYS A 87 2.30 3.69 -9.25
CA CYS A 87 1.43 3.17 -8.21
C CYS A 87 2.12 3.13 -6.85
N VAL A 88 1.30 3.09 -5.80
CA VAL A 88 1.70 2.77 -4.42
C VAL A 88 1.08 1.45 -4.01
N PHE A 89 1.70 0.79 -3.04
CA PHE A 89 1.23 -0.50 -2.53
C PHE A 89 0.65 -0.35 -1.15
N ALA A 90 -0.47 -1.02 -0.93
CA ALA A 90 -1.10 -1.17 0.37
C ALA A 90 -1.19 -2.66 0.71
N GLY A 91 -0.90 -3.02 1.94
CA GLY A 91 -1.08 -4.38 2.44
C GLY A 91 -2.22 -4.43 3.45
N THR A 92 -3.12 -5.39 3.32
CA THR A 92 -4.16 -5.65 4.31
C THR A 92 -3.96 -7.01 4.94
N THR A 93 -4.20 -7.12 6.24
CA THR A 93 -4.18 -8.39 6.96
C THR A 93 -5.06 -8.32 8.20
N ASN A 94 -5.55 -9.47 8.64
CA ASN A 94 -6.23 -9.65 9.91
C ASN A 94 -5.28 -10.08 11.04
N ARG A 95 -4.02 -10.43 10.71
CA ARG A 95 -3.02 -10.82 11.69
C ARG A 95 -2.35 -9.58 12.30
N GLN A 96 -2.05 -9.65 13.59
CA GLN A 96 -1.27 -8.63 14.28
C GLN A 96 0.23 -8.88 14.11
N ASP A 97 0.66 -10.13 14.17
CA ASP A 97 2.04 -10.59 14.03
C ASP A 97 2.40 -10.89 12.56
N PHE A 98 2.44 -9.88 11.70
CA PHE A 98 2.65 -10.08 10.27
C PHE A 98 4.02 -9.65 9.75
N LEU A 99 4.76 -8.84 10.53
CA LEU A 99 6.09 -8.43 10.15
C LEU A 99 7.14 -9.49 10.53
N PRO A 100 8.00 -9.90 9.61
CA PRO A 100 9.08 -10.81 9.94
C PRO A 100 10.13 -10.12 10.81
N ARG A 101 10.79 -10.89 11.67
CA ARG A 101 12.02 -10.45 12.32
C ARG A 101 13.13 -10.37 11.28
N ASP A 102 13.43 -9.16 10.87
CA ASP A 102 14.43 -8.91 9.85
C ASP A 102 15.58 -8.05 10.35
N ARG A 103 16.82 -8.52 10.15
CA ARG A 103 18.05 -7.81 10.51
C ARG A 103 18.27 -6.53 9.70
N THR A 104 17.71 -6.45 8.49
CA THR A 104 17.81 -5.27 7.60
C THR A 104 16.75 -4.21 7.91
N GLY A 105 15.83 -4.53 8.84
CA GLY A 105 14.72 -3.66 9.24
C GLY A 105 13.55 -3.64 8.27
N ASN A 106 12.39 -3.31 8.80
CA ASN A 106 11.12 -3.28 8.08
C ASN A 106 10.76 -1.87 7.54
N ARG A 107 11.75 -1.02 7.25
CA ARG A 107 11.56 0.39 6.87
C ARG A 107 10.58 0.66 5.71
N ARG A 108 10.25 -0.38 4.95
CA ARG A 108 9.29 -0.28 3.82
C ARG A 108 7.85 -0.50 4.25
N PHE A 109 7.64 -0.97 5.48
CA PHE A 109 6.32 -1.30 5.98
C PHE A 109 5.92 -0.30 7.06
N ILE A 110 4.79 0.34 6.87
CA ILE A 110 4.21 1.26 7.85
C ILE A 110 2.94 0.59 8.38
N PRO A 111 3.00 -0.07 9.55
CA PRO A 111 1.83 -0.69 10.15
C PRO A 111 0.83 0.37 10.58
N VAL A 112 -0.42 0.22 10.18
CA VAL A 112 -1.53 1.08 10.60
C VAL A 112 -2.61 0.18 11.22
N PRO A 113 -2.76 0.17 12.55
CA PRO A 113 -3.85 -0.54 13.19
C PRO A 113 -5.18 0.15 12.87
N VAL A 114 -6.19 -0.66 12.57
CA VAL A 114 -7.54 -0.20 12.33
C VAL A 114 -8.45 -0.80 13.39
N ASN A 115 -9.15 0.04 14.13
CA ASN A 115 -10.18 -0.34 15.08
C ASN A 115 -11.51 0.26 14.65
N ALA A 116 -12.41 -0.57 14.13
CA ALA A 116 -13.72 -0.14 13.66
C ALA A 116 -14.62 0.36 14.81
N GLU A 117 -14.39 -0.10 16.05
CA GLU A 117 -15.17 0.32 17.22
C GLU A 117 -14.90 1.79 17.62
N LEU A 118 -13.75 2.33 17.21
CA LEU A 118 -13.38 3.72 17.48
C LEU A 118 -13.74 4.66 16.33
N ALA A 119 -14.31 4.15 15.25
CA ALA A 119 -14.69 4.97 14.11
C ALA A 119 -15.97 5.77 14.46
N GLU A 120 -15.93 7.07 14.33
CA GLU A 120 -17.11 7.93 14.45
C GLU A 120 -18.08 7.68 13.30
N VAL A 121 -17.55 7.46 12.09
CA VAL A 121 -18.29 7.04 10.90
C VAL A 121 -17.60 5.83 10.32
N HIS A 122 -18.33 4.74 10.16
CA HIS A 122 -17.78 3.53 9.58
C HIS A 122 -17.81 3.61 8.05
N ILE A 123 -16.67 3.37 7.40
CA ILE A 123 -16.50 3.54 5.94
C ILE A 123 -17.45 2.66 5.09
N LEU A 124 -18.05 1.64 5.68
CA LEU A 124 -19.02 0.76 5.01
C LEU A 124 -20.48 1.20 5.16
N ASP A 125 -20.77 2.20 6.02
CA ASP A 125 -22.14 2.58 6.32
C ASP A 125 -22.77 3.41 5.20
N ASP A 126 -22.02 4.39 4.66
CA ASP A 126 -22.44 5.21 3.53
C ASP A 126 -21.26 5.49 2.57
N GLU A 127 -21.36 4.95 1.36
CA GLU A 127 -20.29 5.13 0.37
C GLU A 127 -20.21 6.58 -0.14
N ALA A 128 -21.33 7.28 -0.26
CA ALA A 128 -21.33 8.66 -0.76
C ALA A 128 -20.67 9.61 0.26
N GLU A 129 -20.99 9.45 1.53
CA GLU A 129 -20.35 10.20 2.62
C GLU A 129 -18.86 9.88 2.72
N SER A 130 -18.51 8.60 2.63
CA SER A 130 -17.12 8.15 2.63
C SER A 130 -16.32 8.72 1.46
N ARG A 131 -16.89 8.78 0.26
CA ARG A 131 -16.26 9.42 -0.91
C ARG A 131 -16.09 10.94 -0.71
N ALA A 132 -17.04 11.61 -0.11
CA ALA A 132 -16.90 13.04 0.22
C ALA A 132 -15.77 13.29 1.23
N TYR A 133 -15.65 12.44 2.24
CA TYR A 133 -14.55 12.49 3.21
C TYR A 133 -13.19 12.28 2.52
N ILE A 134 -13.08 11.29 1.66
CA ILE A 134 -11.84 11.02 0.89
C ILE A 134 -11.50 12.20 -0.04
N ALA A 135 -12.50 12.83 -0.66
CA ALA A 135 -12.27 14.02 -1.48
C ALA A 135 -11.69 15.18 -0.65
N GLN A 136 -12.18 15.38 0.58
CA GLN A 136 -11.64 16.36 1.50
C GLN A 136 -10.20 16.03 1.90
N LEU A 137 -9.89 14.77 2.21
CA LEU A 137 -8.52 14.31 2.48
C LEU A 137 -7.57 14.65 1.35
N TRP A 138 -7.97 14.39 0.10
CA TRP A 138 -7.17 14.73 -1.07
C TRP A 138 -7.01 16.25 -1.24
N ALA A 139 -8.05 17.05 -0.98
CA ALA A 139 -7.94 18.50 -1.05
C ALA A 139 -6.91 19.05 -0.06
N GLU A 140 -6.88 18.51 1.17
CA GLU A 140 -5.88 18.86 2.18
C GLU A 140 -4.48 18.43 1.77
N ALA A 141 -4.32 17.17 1.31
CA ALA A 141 -3.06 16.65 0.82
C ALA A 141 -2.51 17.48 -0.35
N MET A 142 -3.36 17.86 -1.30
CA MET A 142 -2.97 18.71 -2.43
C MET A 142 -2.60 20.12 -2.00
N THR A 143 -3.24 20.67 -0.97
CA THR A 143 -2.87 21.98 -0.40
C THR A 143 -1.46 21.91 0.18
N ILE A 144 -1.13 20.86 0.93
CA ILE A 144 0.21 20.64 1.47
C ILE A 144 1.23 20.44 0.32
N TYR A 145 0.89 19.63 -0.67
CA TYR A 145 1.73 19.38 -1.84
C TYR A 145 2.06 20.67 -2.59
N ASN A 146 1.05 21.48 -2.90
CA ASN A 146 1.20 22.74 -3.64
C ASN A 146 1.93 23.81 -2.85
N SER A 147 1.96 23.75 -1.52
CA SER A 147 2.75 24.66 -0.68
C SER A 147 4.27 24.47 -0.84
N GLY A 148 4.72 23.32 -1.35
CA GLY A 148 6.13 22.95 -1.42
C GLY A 148 6.78 22.64 -0.06
N ASN A 149 6.05 22.77 1.04
CA ASN A 149 6.56 22.57 2.41
C ASN A 149 6.32 21.13 2.89
N TYR A 150 6.68 20.15 2.07
CA TYR A 150 6.56 18.73 2.44
C TYR A 150 7.84 17.96 2.16
N LYS A 151 8.00 16.84 2.85
CA LYS A 151 9.09 15.88 2.60
C LYS A 151 8.48 14.48 2.53
N LEU A 152 8.83 13.72 1.49
CA LEU A 152 8.43 12.32 1.33
C LEU A 152 9.33 11.34 2.11
N ALA A 153 10.19 11.86 2.97
CA ALA A 153 11.07 11.05 3.82
C ALA A 153 10.79 11.36 5.29
N PHE A 154 10.77 10.32 6.09
CA PHE A 154 10.67 10.47 7.54
C PHE A 154 11.93 11.15 8.10
N SER A 155 11.72 12.04 9.07
CA SER A 155 12.83 12.54 9.89
C SER A 155 13.46 11.39 10.70
N PRO A 156 14.71 11.55 11.18
CA PRO A 156 15.33 10.52 12.03
C PRO A 156 14.48 10.13 13.25
N ALA A 157 13.86 11.11 13.92
CA ALA A 157 12.96 10.86 15.05
C ALA A 157 11.72 10.06 14.65
N MET A 158 11.11 10.36 13.49
CA MET A 158 9.96 9.58 12.99
C MET A 158 10.37 8.16 12.60
N GLN A 159 11.58 7.98 12.06
CA GLN A 159 12.10 6.64 11.74
C GLN A 159 12.28 5.79 13.00
N GLU A 160 12.80 6.38 14.07
CA GLU A 160 12.94 5.71 15.37
C GLU A 160 11.57 5.33 15.95
N THR A 161 10.61 6.26 15.95
CA THR A 161 9.23 6.00 16.36
C THR A 161 8.60 4.87 15.54
N LEU A 162 8.80 4.86 14.22
CA LEU A 162 8.31 3.80 13.36
C LEU A 162 8.94 2.44 13.71
N GLN A 163 10.25 2.40 13.98
CA GLN A 163 10.92 1.15 14.35
C GLN A 163 10.38 0.59 15.67
N VAL A 164 10.15 1.43 16.68
CA VAL A 164 9.52 1.00 17.94
C VAL A 164 8.11 0.47 17.66
N HIS A 165 7.30 1.21 16.90
CA HIS A 165 5.95 0.78 16.56
C HIS A 165 5.91 -0.54 15.79
N GLN A 166 6.87 -0.78 14.90
CA GLN A 166 6.95 -2.03 14.15
C GLN A 166 7.20 -3.26 15.02
N GLN A 167 7.82 -3.09 16.20
CA GLN A 167 8.10 -4.21 17.12
C GLN A 167 6.81 -4.87 17.63
N ASP A 168 5.74 -4.10 17.78
CA ASP A 168 4.43 -4.59 18.22
C ASP A 168 3.79 -5.58 17.22
N PHE A 169 4.29 -5.62 15.99
CA PHE A 169 3.77 -6.41 14.88
C PHE A 169 4.74 -7.47 14.34
N MET A 170 5.85 -7.68 15.02
CA MET A 170 6.84 -8.69 14.67
C MET A 170 6.45 -10.08 15.21
N GLN A 171 6.68 -11.10 14.38
CA GLN A 171 6.50 -12.52 14.73
C GLN A 171 7.49 -12.99 15.80
#